data_171891f5e07a2a6ff37ca859f9de0933
#
_entry.id   171891f5e07a2a6ff37ca859f9de0933
#
_cell.length_a   1.000
_cell.length_b   1.000
_cell.length_c   1.000
_cell.angle_alpha   90.00
_cell.angle_beta   90.00
_cell.angle_gamma   90.00
#
_symmetry.space_group_name_H-M   'P 1'
#
loop_
_entity.id
_entity.type
_entity.pdbx_description
1 polymer ?
#
loop_
_entity_poly.entity_id
_entity_poly.type
_entity_poly.pdbx_seq_one_letter_code
_entity_poly.pdbx_strand_id
1 'polypeptide(L)'
;MKQSIISIGMTACCLSGNGQSLFAANKPAQEERPNILFILSDDHTSQSWGIYGGVLGEYARNENIRRLAAEGCVLDNCFCTNSISSPSRAAILTGAYSHVNGVYTLSDSFDPEQDNIAKQMRAGGYQTALVGKWHLKTQPQGFDFYSVFHDQGEYRDPTFINCTEPWPGERNFGERVRGFSTDIVTDKAIRWMKEADKDRPFMMCC
;
A
#
# COMPACT_ATOMS: atom_id res chain seq x y z
N MET A 1 -14.30 -33.07 -16.34
CA MET A 1 -15.06 -33.35 -15.11
C MET A 1 -14.50 -34.61 -14.47
N LYS A 2 -13.74 -34.47 -13.39
CA LYS A 2 -13.42 -35.55 -12.46
C LYS A 2 -13.40 -34.93 -11.07
N GLN A 3 -14.43 -35.19 -10.29
CA GLN A 3 -14.51 -34.88 -8.88
C GLN A 3 -13.72 -35.95 -8.11
N SER A 4 -12.78 -35.54 -7.29
CA SER A 4 -12.11 -36.43 -6.34
C SER A 4 -12.73 -36.18 -4.95
N ILE A 5 -13.42 -37.21 -4.48
CA ILE A 5 -14.01 -37.32 -3.15
C ILE A 5 -12.89 -37.83 -2.23
N ILE A 6 -12.53 -37.03 -1.21
CA ILE A 6 -11.64 -37.50 -0.13
C ILE A 6 -12.51 -38.09 0.97
N SER A 7 -12.38 -39.39 1.18
CA SER A 7 -13.00 -40.14 2.26
C SER A 7 -12.13 -40.06 3.51
N ILE A 8 -12.71 -39.56 4.61
CA ILE A 8 -12.06 -39.54 5.93
C ILE A 8 -12.39 -40.87 6.62
N GLY A 9 -11.39 -41.73 6.74
CA GLY A 9 -11.49 -42.97 7.53
C GLY A 9 -11.21 -42.70 9.01
N MET A 10 -12.21 -42.86 9.87
CA MET A 10 -12.02 -42.93 11.31
C MET A 10 -11.58 -44.34 11.69
N THR A 11 -10.35 -44.48 12.20
CA THR A 11 -9.92 -45.74 12.86
C THR A 11 -9.77 -45.42 14.36
N ALA A 12 -10.71 -45.95 15.12
CA ALA A 12 -10.62 -45.95 16.58
C ALA A 12 -9.74 -47.13 17.02
N CYS A 13 -8.65 -46.87 17.69
CA CYS A 13 -7.82 -47.86 18.36
C CYS A 13 -7.82 -47.56 19.85
N CYS A 14 -8.56 -48.33 20.65
CA CYS A 14 -8.48 -48.33 22.09
C CYS A 14 -7.27 -49.16 22.53
N LEU A 15 -6.29 -48.56 23.16
CA LEU A 15 -5.30 -49.23 23.99
C LEU A 15 -5.13 -48.44 25.27
N SER A 16 -5.45 -49.06 26.38
CA SER A 16 -5.22 -48.64 27.74
C SER A 16 -3.75 -48.72 28.10
N GLY A 17 -3.20 -47.68 28.71
CA GLY A 17 -1.90 -47.74 29.38
C GLY A 17 -1.21 -46.40 29.49
N ASN A 18 -1.13 -45.86 30.72
CA ASN A 18 -0.23 -44.86 31.30
C ASN A 18 -0.18 -43.45 30.62
N GLY A 19 -0.75 -42.52 31.35
CA GLY A 19 -0.82 -41.11 31.01
C GLY A 19 0.53 -40.43 30.88
N GLN A 20 0.90 -40.15 29.62
CA GLN A 20 1.67 -38.99 29.24
C GLN A 20 0.94 -38.34 28.07
N SER A 21 0.50 -37.11 28.30
CA SER A 21 -0.17 -36.27 27.31
C SER A 21 0.73 -36.05 26.10
N LEU A 22 0.51 -36.81 25.04
CA LEU A 22 1.13 -36.66 23.71
C LEU A 22 0.29 -35.76 22.77
N PHE A 23 -0.49 -34.89 23.33
CA PHE A 23 -1.08 -33.77 22.56
C PHE A 23 -0.19 -32.53 22.73
N ALA A 24 1.00 -32.55 22.16
CA ALA A 24 1.57 -31.32 21.68
C ALA A 24 0.62 -30.87 20.55
N ALA A 25 -0.32 -29.98 20.87
CA ALA A 25 -1.09 -29.27 19.88
C ALA A 25 -0.06 -28.58 18.97
N ASN A 26 0.16 -29.13 17.78
CA ASN A 26 0.85 -28.40 16.72
C ASN A 26 0.07 -27.10 16.55
N LYS A 27 0.60 -26.01 17.08
CA LYS A 27 0.12 -24.66 16.77
C LYS A 27 0.10 -24.61 15.24
N PRO A 28 -1.04 -24.36 14.60
CA PRO A 28 -1.06 -24.29 13.15
C PRO A 28 0.04 -23.30 12.76
N ALA A 29 0.89 -23.69 11.80
CA ALA A 29 1.91 -22.81 11.28
C ALA A 29 1.21 -21.50 10.93
N GLN A 30 1.58 -20.41 11.58
CA GLN A 30 0.99 -19.12 11.33
C GLN A 30 1.35 -18.82 9.88
N GLU A 31 0.36 -18.76 8.99
CA GLU A 31 0.59 -18.42 7.58
C GLU A 31 1.38 -17.11 7.56
N GLU A 32 2.58 -17.16 6.99
CA GLU A 32 3.43 -15.99 6.85
C GLU A 32 2.71 -15.01 5.91
N ARG A 33 2.17 -13.96 6.48
CA ARG A 33 1.51 -12.89 5.72
C ARG A 33 2.59 -11.99 5.13
N PRO A 34 2.59 -11.74 3.80
CA PRO A 34 3.61 -10.95 3.14
C PRO A 34 3.54 -9.48 3.54
N ASN A 35 4.68 -8.81 3.53
CA ASN A 35 4.73 -7.36 3.51
C ASN A 35 4.25 -6.84 2.14
N ILE A 36 3.55 -5.71 2.14
CA ILE A 36 3.02 -5.08 0.94
C ILE A 36 3.63 -3.69 0.81
N LEU A 37 4.32 -3.46 -0.29
CA LEU A 37 4.82 -2.14 -0.68
C LEU A 37 4.12 -1.72 -1.98
N PHE A 38 3.26 -0.70 -1.87
CA PHE A 38 2.58 -0.09 -3.02
C PHE A 38 3.28 1.22 -3.39
N ILE A 39 3.83 1.29 -4.60
CA ILE A 39 4.50 2.47 -5.13
C ILE A 39 3.66 3.05 -6.26
N LEU A 40 3.25 4.31 -6.13
CA LEU A 40 2.48 5.04 -7.13
C LEU A 40 3.31 6.18 -7.71
N SER A 41 3.67 6.08 -8.98
CA SER A 41 4.35 7.15 -9.72
C SER A 41 3.30 8.08 -10.33
N ASP A 42 3.27 9.34 -9.87
CA ASP A 42 2.31 10.36 -10.32
C ASP A 42 2.74 10.94 -11.68
N ASP A 43 1.79 11.09 -12.58
CA ASP A 43 1.98 11.63 -13.94
C ASP A 43 3.09 10.93 -14.77
N HIS A 44 3.35 9.65 -14.50
CA HIS A 44 4.37 8.87 -15.19
C HIS A 44 3.76 8.08 -16.35
N THR A 45 4.00 8.52 -17.55
CA THR A 45 3.47 7.87 -18.77
C THR A 45 4.07 6.48 -18.99
N SER A 46 3.24 5.53 -19.42
CA SER A 46 3.69 4.19 -19.88
C SER A 46 4.71 4.25 -21.03
N GLN A 47 4.72 5.32 -21.82
CA GLN A 47 5.67 5.52 -22.92
C GLN A 47 7.13 5.68 -22.46
N SER A 48 7.36 6.05 -21.20
CA SER A 48 8.70 6.13 -20.62
C SER A 48 9.19 4.80 -20.02
N TRP A 49 8.33 3.78 -19.99
CA TRP A 49 8.69 2.47 -19.45
C TRP A 49 9.09 1.52 -20.56
N GLY A 50 10.38 1.17 -20.64
CA GLY A 50 10.89 0.26 -21.68
C GLY A 50 10.24 -1.13 -21.66
N ILE A 51 9.67 -1.56 -20.53
CA ILE A 51 8.94 -2.84 -20.40
C ILE A 51 7.65 -2.88 -21.24
N TYR A 52 7.08 -1.73 -21.56
CA TYR A 52 5.88 -1.61 -22.42
C TYR A 52 6.21 -1.23 -23.87
N GLY A 53 7.50 -1.18 -24.26
CA GLY A 53 7.92 -0.82 -25.61
C GLY A 53 7.66 0.64 -25.97
N GLY A 54 7.54 1.53 -24.97
CA GLY A 54 7.27 2.95 -25.19
C GLY A 54 8.44 3.68 -25.85
N VAL A 55 8.14 4.72 -26.62
CA VAL A 55 9.12 5.50 -27.42
C VAL A 55 10.23 6.14 -26.57
N LEU A 56 9.97 6.42 -25.31
CA LEU A 56 10.94 6.99 -24.36
C LEU A 56 11.72 5.92 -23.58
N GLY A 57 11.39 4.66 -23.74
CA GLY A 57 11.98 3.56 -22.97
C GLY A 57 13.47 3.35 -23.20
N GLU A 58 13.99 3.78 -24.37
CA GLU A 58 15.43 3.74 -24.67
C GLU A 58 16.22 4.86 -23.97
N TYR A 59 15.55 5.96 -23.65
CA TYR A 59 16.15 7.13 -22.99
C TYR A 59 15.97 7.11 -21.49
N ALA A 60 14.88 6.58 -20.99
CA ALA A 60 14.59 6.47 -19.58
C ALA A 60 15.30 5.26 -18.97
N ARG A 61 16.23 5.54 -18.04
CA ARG A 61 16.91 4.47 -17.30
C ARG A 61 16.01 3.95 -16.20
N ASN A 62 15.40 2.79 -16.44
CA ASN A 62 14.53 2.12 -15.48
C ASN A 62 14.92 0.64 -15.25
N GLU A 63 16.21 0.41 -15.04
CA GLU A 63 16.79 -0.92 -14.81
C GLU A 63 16.15 -1.64 -13.61
N ASN A 64 15.83 -0.93 -12.53
CA ASN A 64 15.16 -1.52 -11.37
C ASN A 64 13.74 -1.97 -11.68
N ILE A 65 13.00 -1.21 -12.51
CA ILE A 65 11.67 -1.61 -12.98
C ILE A 65 11.76 -2.83 -13.88
N ARG A 66 12.76 -2.90 -14.78
CA ARG A 66 13.02 -4.08 -15.62
C ARG A 66 13.32 -5.31 -14.77
N ARG A 67 14.08 -5.15 -13.68
CA ARG A 67 14.36 -6.24 -12.75
C ARG A 67 13.08 -6.70 -12.05
N LEU A 68 12.26 -5.79 -11.54
CA LEU A 68 10.97 -6.14 -10.93
C LEU A 68 10.05 -6.85 -11.92
N ALA A 69 10.01 -6.40 -13.18
CA ALA A 69 9.24 -7.04 -14.23
C ALA A 69 9.72 -8.47 -14.54
N ALA A 70 11.03 -8.69 -14.53
CA ALA A 70 11.62 -10.00 -14.80
C ALA A 70 11.43 -11.00 -13.65
N GLU A 71 11.39 -10.52 -12.40
CA GLU A 71 11.22 -11.32 -11.19
C GLU A 71 9.75 -11.48 -10.77
N GLY A 72 8.85 -10.67 -11.35
CA GLY A 72 7.45 -10.60 -10.99
C GLY A 72 6.49 -10.75 -12.18
N CYS A 73 5.51 -9.86 -12.26
CA CYS A 73 4.49 -9.87 -13.30
C CYS A 73 4.31 -8.45 -13.88
N VAL A 74 4.13 -8.38 -15.18
CA VAL A 74 3.76 -7.14 -15.92
C VAL A 74 2.31 -7.23 -16.33
N LEU A 75 1.52 -6.18 -16.04
CA LEU A 75 0.11 -6.09 -16.41
C LEU A 75 -0.04 -5.23 -17.65
N ASP A 76 -0.23 -5.85 -18.81
CA ASP A 76 -0.37 -5.12 -20.09
C ASP A 76 -1.71 -4.40 -20.22
N ASN A 77 -2.76 -4.91 -19.56
CA ASN A 77 -4.12 -4.40 -19.62
C ASN A 77 -4.62 -3.97 -18.24
N CYS A 78 -3.94 -3.01 -17.62
CA CYS A 78 -4.34 -2.41 -16.36
C CYS A 78 -4.91 -1.01 -16.61
N PHE A 79 -6.18 -0.79 -16.27
CA PHE A 79 -6.90 0.44 -16.55
C PHE A 79 -7.21 1.19 -15.26
N CYS A 80 -7.05 2.51 -15.27
CA CYS A 80 -7.52 3.36 -14.19
C CYS A 80 -9.02 3.69 -14.39
N THR A 81 -9.75 3.79 -13.31
CA THR A 81 -11.18 4.20 -13.34
C THR A 81 -11.34 5.70 -13.52
N ASN A 82 -10.30 6.46 -13.22
CA ASN A 82 -10.25 7.90 -13.34
C ASN A 82 -8.79 8.32 -13.53
N SER A 83 -8.50 9.18 -14.50
CA SER A 83 -7.15 9.52 -14.92
C SER A 83 -6.61 10.82 -14.33
N ILE A 84 -7.31 11.41 -13.35
CA ILE A 84 -6.86 12.62 -12.66
C ILE A 84 -6.60 12.33 -11.17
N SER A 85 -5.64 13.01 -10.57
CA SER A 85 -4.99 12.71 -9.29
C SER A 85 -5.96 12.33 -8.14
N SER A 86 -6.77 13.25 -7.60
CA SER A 86 -7.60 12.97 -6.42
C SER A 86 -8.64 11.86 -6.66
N PRO A 87 -9.41 11.86 -7.77
CA PRO A 87 -10.34 10.76 -8.06
C PRO A 87 -9.66 9.41 -8.25
N SER A 88 -8.48 9.37 -8.90
CA SER A 88 -7.69 8.14 -9.05
C SER A 88 -7.23 7.60 -7.70
N ARG A 89 -6.70 8.47 -6.84
CA ARG A 89 -6.25 8.10 -5.48
C ARG A 89 -7.39 7.60 -4.61
N ALA A 90 -8.55 8.26 -4.65
CA ALA A 90 -9.73 7.81 -3.96
C ALA A 90 -10.20 6.43 -4.45
N ALA A 91 -10.20 6.20 -5.76
CA ALA A 91 -10.57 4.91 -6.34
C ALA A 91 -9.58 3.78 -5.94
N ILE A 92 -8.27 4.05 -5.96
CA ILE A 92 -7.25 3.09 -5.51
C ILE A 92 -7.42 2.76 -4.02
N LEU A 93 -7.65 3.79 -3.21
CA LEU A 93 -7.77 3.64 -1.76
C LEU A 93 -9.00 2.85 -1.34
N THR A 94 -10.14 3.08 -2.01
CA THR A 94 -11.43 2.49 -1.66
C THR A 94 -11.80 1.24 -2.45
N GLY A 95 -11.14 1.00 -3.59
CA GLY A 95 -11.56 -0.04 -4.55
C GLY A 95 -12.91 0.29 -5.22
N ALA A 96 -13.39 1.54 -5.15
CA ALA A 96 -14.70 1.95 -5.62
C ALA A 96 -14.61 3.05 -6.69
N TYR A 97 -15.54 3.04 -7.63
CA TYR A 97 -15.69 4.10 -8.64
C TYR A 97 -16.07 5.43 -8.02
N SER A 98 -15.78 6.54 -8.71
CA SER A 98 -16.03 7.90 -8.21
C SER A 98 -17.48 8.16 -7.81
N HIS A 99 -18.46 7.55 -8.49
CA HIS A 99 -19.88 7.68 -8.13
C HIS A 99 -20.25 6.96 -6.82
N VAL A 100 -19.39 6.10 -6.31
CA VAL A 100 -19.53 5.43 -5.01
C VAL A 100 -18.72 6.14 -3.94
N ASN A 101 -17.45 6.48 -4.25
CA ASN A 101 -16.54 7.10 -3.27
C ASN A 101 -16.73 8.63 -3.15
N GLY A 102 -17.50 9.26 -4.05
CA GLY A 102 -17.85 10.68 -4.00
C GLY A 102 -16.78 11.65 -4.48
N VAL A 103 -15.64 11.18 -4.98
CA VAL A 103 -14.53 12.04 -5.45
C VAL A 103 -14.49 12.01 -6.98
N TYR A 104 -14.98 13.08 -7.62
CA TYR A 104 -15.08 13.22 -9.08
C TYR A 104 -14.01 14.13 -9.66
N THR A 105 -13.59 15.13 -8.89
CA THR A 105 -12.72 16.21 -9.35
C THR A 105 -11.58 16.45 -8.36
N LEU A 106 -10.62 17.30 -8.74
CA LEU A 106 -9.55 17.76 -7.85
C LEU A 106 -10.08 18.64 -6.70
N SER A 107 -11.30 19.17 -6.84
CA SER A 107 -11.90 20.05 -5.83
C SER A 107 -12.65 19.29 -4.74
N ASP A 108 -12.98 18.02 -4.98
CA ASP A 108 -13.71 17.22 -4.02
C ASP A 108 -12.81 16.75 -2.87
N SER A 109 -13.40 16.66 -1.69
CA SER A 109 -12.75 16.12 -0.51
C SER A 109 -13.15 14.66 -0.31
N PHE A 110 -12.19 13.82 0.03
CA PHE A 110 -12.45 12.43 0.38
C PHE A 110 -13.13 12.37 1.76
N ASP A 111 -14.19 11.59 1.86
CA ASP A 111 -14.81 11.32 3.17
C ASP A 111 -13.93 10.34 3.97
N PRO A 112 -13.32 10.78 5.07
CA PRO A 112 -12.40 9.95 5.85
C PRO A 112 -13.10 8.80 6.59
N GLU A 113 -14.42 8.85 6.74
CA GLU A 113 -15.21 7.79 7.40
C GLU A 113 -15.42 6.59 6.48
N GLN A 114 -15.27 6.74 5.17
CA GLN A 114 -15.38 5.63 4.23
C GLN A 114 -14.38 4.52 4.55
N ASP A 115 -14.80 3.29 4.26
CA ASP A 115 -13.90 2.15 4.30
C ASP A 115 -12.82 2.25 3.21
N ASN A 116 -11.63 1.78 3.54
CA ASN A 116 -10.50 1.83 2.65
C ASN A 116 -9.48 0.73 2.96
N ILE A 117 -8.58 0.48 2.02
CA ILE A 117 -7.58 -0.60 2.14
C ILE A 117 -6.72 -0.46 3.40
N ALA A 118 -6.36 0.75 3.83
CA ALA A 118 -5.53 0.94 5.01
C ALA A 118 -6.29 0.57 6.30
N LYS A 119 -7.57 0.92 6.42
CA LYS A 119 -8.43 0.50 7.54
C LYS A 119 -8.55 -1.02 7.59
N GLN A 120 -8.77 -1.67 6.45
CA GLN A 120 -8.90 -3.13 6.36
C GLN A 120 -7.60 -3.85 6.70
N MET A 121 -6.48 -3.38 6.16
CA MET A 121 -5.15 -3.96 6.47
C MET A 121 -4.79 -3.80 7.93
N ARG A 122 -5.06 -2.64 8.52
CA ARG A 122 -4.86 -2.38 9.94
C ARG A 122 -5.74 -3.29 10.81
N ALA A 123 -7.01 -3.45 10.47
CA ALA A 123 -7.92 -4.39 11.13
C ALA A 123 -7.43 -5.84 11.00
N GLY A 124 -6.79 -6.19 9.88
CA GLY A 124 -6.13 -7.47 9.65
C GLY A 124 -4.79 -7.63 10.39
N GLY A 125 -4.37 -6.68 11.21
CA GLY A 125 -3.16 -6.74 12.03
C GLY A 125 -1.87 -6.29 11.33
N TYR A 126 -1.97 -5.68 10.16
CA TYR A 126 -0.83 -5.04 9.50
C TYR A 126 -0.47 -3.72 10.16
N GLN A 127 0.81 -3.37 10.14
CA GLN A 127 1.26 -2.00 10.33
C GLN A 127 1.02 -1.24 9.02
N THR A 128 0.45 -0.05 9.09
CA THR A 128 0.06 0.69 7.89
C THR A 128 0.77 2.02 7.80
N ALA A 129 1.36 2.33 6.65
CA ALA A 129 2.10 3.56 6.44
C ALA A 129 1.80 4.22 5.10
N LEU A 130 1.87 5.57 5.07
CA LEU A 130 1.74 6.38 3.88
C LEU A 130 2.81 7.48 3.86
N VAL A 131 3.59 7.55 2.79
CA VAL A 131 4.61 8.59 2.61
C VAL A 131 4.47 9.22 1.23
N GLY A 132 4.51 10.54 1.14
CA GLY A 132 4.47 11.27 -0.13
C GLY A 132 3.14 11.94 -0.43
N LYS A 133 2.66 11.88 -1.67
CA LYS A 133 1.47 12.61 -2.10
C LYS A 133 0.18 11.95 -1.61
N TRP A 134 -0.61 12.67 -0.82
CA TRP A 134 -1.97 12.27 -0.42
C TRP A 134 -3.05 12.85 -1.33
N HIS A 135 -3.14 14.15 -1.40
CA HIS A 135 -4.00 14.93 -2.31
C HIS A 135 -5.52 14.62 -2.22
N LEU A 136 -5.98 14.19 -1.05
CA LEU A 136 -7.40 13.90 -0.79
C LEU A 136 -8.05 14.88 0.20
N LYS A 137 -7.35 15.96 0.57
CA LYS A 137 -7.77 17.12 1.38
C LYS A 137 -8.13 16.83 2.83
N THR A 138 -8.56 15.65 3.17
CA THR A 138 -8.86 15.23 4.54
C THR A 138 -7.71 14.44 5.14
N GLN A 139 -7.69 14.31 6.45
CA GLN A 139 -6.66 13.57 7.15
C GLN A 139 -6.63 12.09 6.71
N PRO A 140 -5.47 11.51 6.40
CA PRO A 140 -5.35 10.08 6.13
C PRO A 140 -5.88 9.25 7.30
N GLN A 141 -6.83 8.35 7.02
CA GLN A 141 -7.39 7.45 8.02
C GLN A 141 -7.03 5.99 7.71
N GLY A 142 -6.81 5.21 8.77
CA GLY A 142 -6.41 3.81 8.67
C GLY A 142 -4.91 3.58 8.62
N PHE A 143 -4.10 4.63 8.54
CA PHE A 143 -2.64 4.56 8.60
C PHE A 143 -2.13 4.78 10.03
N ASP A 144 -1.26 3.90 10.52
CA ASP A 144 -0.57 4.05 11.80
C ASP A 144 0.51 5.14 11.73
N PHE A 145 1.08 5.31 10.53
CA PHE A 145 2.07 6.34 10.24
C PHE A 145 1.75 7.03 8.91
N TYR A 146 1.87 8.35 8.86
CA TYR A 146 1.94 9.08 7.60
C TYR A 146 2.87 10.28 7.69
N SER A 147 3.50 10.58 6.56
CA SER A 147 4.27 11.79 6.30
C SER A 147 3.97 12.22 4.86
N VAL A 148 3.05 13.16 4.69
CA VAL A 148 2.43 13.44 3.38
C VAL A 148 2.51 14.90 3.01
N PHE A 149 2.49 15.17 1.71
CA PHE A 149 2.29 16.53 1.22
C PHE A 149 0.86 16.99 1.51
N HIS A 150 0.70 18.27 1.84
CA HIS A 150 -0.62 18.82 2.12
C HIS A 150 -1.55 18.78 0.89
N ASP A 151 -1.02 19.10 -0.27
CA ASP A 151 -1.76 19.17 -1.54
C ASP A 151 -0.93 18.48 -2.62
N GLN A 152 -0.58 19.14 -3.71
CA GLN A 152 0.31 18.63 -4.77
C GLN A 152 1.73 18.35 -4.25
N GLY A 153 2.18 19.12 -3.27
CA GLY A 153 3.57 19.13 -2.84
C GLY A 153 4.48 19.93 -3.79
N GLU A 154 5.65 20.25 -3.30
CA GLU A 154 6.72 20.92 -4.07
C GLU A 154 7.76 19.88 -4.47
N TYR A 155 8.35 20.02 -5.67
CA TYR A 155 9.46 19.16 -6.10
C TYR A 155 10.75 19.43 -5.31
N ARG A 156 10.94 20.67 -4.87
CA ARG A 156 12.10 21.08 -4.06
C ARG A 156 11.66 21.64 -2.72
N ASP A 157 12.36 21.21 -1.69
CA ASP A 157 12.13 21.63 -0.31
C ASP A 157 10.65 21.49 0.11
N PRO A 158 10.04 20.31 -0.09
CA PRO A 158 8.63 20.09 0.17
C PRO A 158 8.29 20.22 1.64
N THR A 159 7.03 20.58 1.90
CA THR A 159 6.44 20.60 3.25
C THR A 159 5.66 19.35 3.49
N PHE A 160 5.97 18.64 4.57
CA PHE A 160 5.30 17.42 5.01
C PHE A 160 4.42 17.66 6.22
N ILE A 161 3.26 17.02 6.23
CA ILE A 161 2.39 16.88 7.40
C ILE A 161 2.62 15.48 7.95
N ASN A 162 2.99 15.40 9.21
CA ASN A 162 3.27 14.16 9.90
C ASN A 162 2.08 13.72 10.78
N CYS A 163 1.92 12.45 11.02
CA CYS A 163 0.83 11.88 11.82
C CYS A 163 0.81 12.32 13.29
N THR A 164 1.91 12.89 13.78
CA THR A 164 2.05 13.43 15.15
C THR A 164 1.51 14.85 15.29
N GLU A 165 1.14 15.48 14.18
CA GLU A 165 0.66 16.86 14.13
C GLU A 165 -0.85 16.90 13.87
N PRO A 166 -1.56 17.91 14.37
CA PRO A 166 -2.95 18.14 13.97
C PRO A 166 -3.06 18.30 12.46
N TRP A 167 -4.11 17.74 11.85
CA TRP A 167 -4.34 17.94 10.42
C TRP A 167 -4.61 19.41 10.13
N PRO A 168 -3.79 20.08 9.32
CA PRO A 168 -3.93 21.51 9.08
C PRO A 168 -5.05 21.81 8.10
N GLY A 169 -5.75 22.91 8.36
CA GLY A 169 -6.63 23.53 7.37
C GLY A 169 -5.90 24.37 6.33
N GLU A 170 -4.62 24.70 6.55
CA GLU A 170 -3.87 25.69 5.74
C GLU A 170 -2.53 25.12 5.21
N ARG A 171 -2.12 25.62 4.02
CA ARG A 171 -0.96 25.15 3.25
C ARG A 171 0.42 25.30 3.92
N ASN A 172 0.56 26.16 4.88
CA ASN A 172 1.87 26.54 5.45
C ASN A 172 2.19 25.80 6.76
N PHE A 173 1.44 24.77 7.06
CA PHE A 173 1.64 23.98 8.26
C PHE A 173 2.40 22.69 7.91
N GLY A 174 3.37 22.33 8.73
CA GLY A 174 4.16 21.11 8.57
C GLY A 174 5.66 21.34 8.59
N GLU A 175 6.41 20.26 8.42
CA GLU A 175 7.86 20.23 8.39
C GLU A 175 8.38 20.48 6.96
N ARG A 176 9.07 21.60 6.74
CA ARG A 176 9.78 21.83 5.47
C ARG A 176 11.12 21.10 5.47
N VAL A 177 11.30 20.22 4.49
CA VAL A 177 12.52 19.41 4.37
C VAL A 177 13.30 19.83 3.13
N ARG A 178 14.58 20.17 3.31
CA ARG A 178 15.43 20.58 2.20
C ARG A 178 15.82 19.39 1.33
N GLY A 179 15.65 19.54 0.02
CA GLY A 179 16.06 18.55 -0.97
C GLY A 179 15.02 18.32 -2.06
N PHE A 180 15.19 17.24 -2.83
CA PHE A 180 14.26 16.85 -3.87
C PHE A 180 13.19 15.90 -3.31
N SER A 181 11.94 16.14 -3.62
CA SER A 181 10.80 15.45 -2.98
C SER A 181 10.85 13.92 -3.11
N THR A 182 11.20 13.41 -4.29
CA THR A 182 11.24 11.96 -4.53
C THR A 182 12.32 11.28 -3.68
N ASP A 183 13.49 11.90 -3.54
CA ASP A 183 14.57 11.38 -2.69
C ASP A 183 14.13 11.35 -1.22
N ILE A 184 13.53 12.47 -0.75
CA ILE A 184 13.04 12.59 0.64
C ILE A 184 11.94 11.56 0.93
N VAL A 185 10.97 11.39 0.03
CA VAL A 185 9.90 10.38 0.16
C VAL A 185 10.49 8.98 0.26
N THR A 186 11.45 8.67 -0.62
CA THR A 186 12.14 7.37 -0.63
C THR A 186 12.90 7.14 0.68
N ASP A 187 13.65 8.11 1.16
CA ASP A 187 14.40 8.01 2.41
C ASP A 187 13.49 7.84 3.63
N LYS A 188 12.37 8.59 3.69
CA LYS A 188 11.36 8.44 4.75
C LYS A 188 10.74 7.05 4.72
N ALA A 189 10.37 6.53 3.54
CA ALA A 189 9.80 5.21 3.37
C ALA A 189 10.77 4.11 3.81
N ILE A 190 12.03 4.17 3.36
CA ILE A 190 13.07 3.22 3.74
C ILE A 190 13.31 3.25 5.26
N ARG A 191 13.39 4.44 5.86
CA ARG A 191 13.57 4.58 7.30
C ARG A 191 12.43 3.91 8.05
N TRP A 192 11.20 4.21 7.71
CA TRP A 192 10.04 3.60 8.36
C TRP A 192 10.05 2.08 8.23
N MET A 193 10.33 1.52 7.05
CA MET A 193 10.42 0.07 6.84
C MET A 193 11.52 -0.59 7.68
N LYS A 194 12.63 0.11 7.94
CA LYS A 194 13.70 -0.38 8.83
C LYS A 194 13.29 -0.40 10.29
N GLU A 195 12.49 0.57 10.72
CA GLU A 195 12.02 0.77 12.10
C GLU A 195 10.73 -0.01 12.41
N ALA A 196 10.01 -0.47 11.39
CA ALA A 196 8.79 -1.25 11.53
C ALA A 196 9.02 -2.51 12.39
N ASP A 197 8.02 -2.88 13.18
CA ASP A 197 8.01 -4.09 13.99
C ASP A 197 8.19 -5.34 13.10
N LYS A 198 9.20 -6.15 13.37
CA LYS A 198 9.56 -7.31 12.56
C LYS A 198 8.66 -8.52 12.77
N ASP A 199 7.89 -8.53 13.86
CA ASP A 199 6.96 -9.60 14.19
C ASP A 199 5.57 -9.40 13.56
N ARG A 200 5.35 -8.29 12.87
CA ARG A 200 4.10 -7.95 12.20
C ARG A 200 4.32 -7.61 10.73
N PRO A 201 3.43 -8.06 9.83
CA PRO A 201 3.48 -7.62 8.44
C PRO A 201 3.14 -6.14 8.32
N PHE A 202 3.63 -5.50 7.26
CA PHE A 202 3.27 -4.12 6.97
C PHE A 202 2.65 -3.95 5.58
N MET A 203 1.83 -2.91 5.44
CA MET A 203 1.42 -2.32 4.18
C MET A 203 1.90 -0.88 4.14
N MET A 204 2.72 -0.53 3.15
CA MET A 204 3.18 0.83 2.90
C MET A 204 2.74 1.30 1.53
N CYS A 205 2.22 2.54 1.47
CA CYS A 205 1.97 3.30 0.25
C CYS A 205 2.97 4.46 0.13
N CYS A 206 3.60 4.65 -1.04
CA CYS A 206 4.46 5.79 -1.33
C CYS A 206 4.39 6.24 -2.81
#